data_07ab9a86f69891e7ef8df750f48ae583
#
_entry.id   07ab9a86f69891e7ef8df750f48ae583
#
_cell.length_a   1.000
_cell.length_b   1.000
_cell.length_c   1.000
_cell.angle_alpha   90.00
_cell.angle_beta   90.00
_cell.angle_gamma   90.00
#
_symmetry.space_group_name_H-M   'P 1'
#
loop_
_entity.id
_entity.type
_entity.pdbx_description
1 polymer ?
#
loop_
_entity_poly.entity_id
_entity_poly.type
_entity_poly.pdbx_seq_one_letter_code
_entity_poly.pdbx_strand_id
1 'polypeptide(L)'
;MLTDIKLKNLKPKDKLYKVTDRDGLYVAVLTSGTVSFRYDYSINGRRETLTLGKYGIDGISLAEAREKLHTAKKLLKSGISPAVDKRYGKNKLRESETLTVYTDNYMKHVTLADSTRAMKEAVIERDILPVLGNKLMTEITTAMVRDLCDRIIDRGGNATAVQVREIISSVYRYANDRGHSFSNPAQDIKASSIATFTPRLRSLSPREVGIFFNTLDTVAGMPTLKLALKIIFLTMVRKSEFTLATWDEVDFKTNEWTIPAGRMKGGRTHVIYLSRQVNDLLIGLKMCAGGSPYLLAGRYNINKPLSNAALNGVITTTVKVAQSQGKALEHFTVHDMRRTASTLLHEAGYPSDWIEKCLAHEQKGVRAIYNKAEYARPRAYMLQQWADMVDGWIAGTTVTLTPFSPRKYEEWMNLAM
;
A
#
# COMPACT_ATOMS: atom_id res chain seq x y z
N MET A 1 9.16 -60.84 -16.87
CA MET A 1 7.97 -60.04 -17.03
C MET A 1 7.04 -60.22 -15.86
N LEU A 2 6.39 -59.16 -15.43
CA LEU A 2 5.36 -59.18 -14.41
C LEU A 2 4.08 -59.81 -14.95
N THR A 3 3.37 -60.51 -14.07
CA THR A 3 1.99 -61.00 -14.32
C THR A 3 1.15 -60.62 -13.08
N ASP A 4 -0.18 -60.58 -13.25
CA ASP A 4 -1.07 -60.23 -12.15
C ASP A 4 -0.97 -61.23 -10.96
N ILE A 5 -0.71 -62.51 -11.26
CA ILE A 5 -0.46 -63.53 -10.22
C ILE A 5 0.80 -63.19 -9.45
N LYS A 6 1.89 -62.76 -10.12
CA LYS A 6 3.11 -62.34 -9.46
C LYS A 6 2.90 -61.12 -8.58
N LEU A 7 2.13 -60.13 -9.07
CA LEU A 7 1.83 -58.90 -8.33
C LEU A 7 1.04 -59.16 -7.05
N LYS A 8 0.04 -60.05 -7.12
CA LYS A 8 -0.79 -60.44 -5.96
C LYS A 8 0.03 -61.18 -4.88
N ASN A 9 1.11 -61.87 -5.26
CA ASN A 9 1.96 -62.63 -4.37
C ASN A 9 3.14 -61.84 -3.82
N LEU A 10 3.31 -60.55 -4.14
CA LEU A 10 4.39 -59.74 -3.62
C LEU A 10 4.11 -59.40 -2.16
N LYS A 11 5.04 -59.75 -1.27
CA LYS A 11 4.97 -59.47 0.17
C LYS A 11 5.96 -58.40 0.55
N PRO A 12 5.64 -57.53 1.52
CA PRO A 12 6.58 -56.54 2.03
C PRO A 12 7.80 -57.20 2.63
N LYS A 13 8.95 -56.51 2.59
CA LYS A 13 10.20 -56.88 3.21
C LYS A 13 10.66 -55.71 4.08
N ASP A 14 11.70 -55.96 4.90
CA ASP A 14 12.29 -54.97 5.80
C ASP A 14 12.81 -53.71 5.05
N LYS A 15 13.10 -53.83 3.74
CA LYS A 15 13.54 -52.74 2.88
C LYS A 15 12.73 -52.75 1.60
N LEU A 16 12.53 -51.52 1.04
CA LEU A 16 11.95 -51.35 -0.29
C LEU A 16 12.74 -52.15 -1.32
N TYR A 17 12.04 -52.94 -2.14
CA TYR A 17 12.65 -53.67 -3.26
C TYR A 17 11.90 -53.45 -4.59
N LYS A 18 12.61 -53.67 -5.68
CA LYS A 18 12.09 -53.51 -7.04
C LYS A 18 11.89 -54.87 -7.73
N VAL A 19 10.81 -55.00 -8.49
CA VAL A 19 10.58 -56.13 -9.39
C VAL A 19 10.34 -55.58 -10.80
N THR A 20 11.26 -55.89 -11.72
CA THR A 20 11.28 -55.32 -13.06
C THR A 20 10.26 -56.02 -13.97
N ASP A 21 9.60 -55.24 -14.83
CA ASP A 21 8.78 -55.76 -15.95
C ASP A 21 9.55 -55.63 -17.25
N ARG A 22 9.20 -54.76 -18.13
CA ARG A 22 9.82 -54.49 -19.43
C ARG A 22 9.97 -52.99 -19.62
N ASP A 23 10.88 -52.60 -20.52
CA ASP A 23 10.97 -51.22 -21.01
C ASP A 23 11.19 -50.15 -19.94
N GLY A 24 11.88 -50.47 -18.85
CA GLY A 24 12.11 -49.57 -17.73
C GLY A 24 10.96 -49.48 -16.71
N LEU A 25 9.85 -50.21 -16.95
CA LEU A 25 8.78 -50.39 -15.99
C LEU A 25 9.19 -51.33 -14.90
N TYR A 26 8.89 -50.99 -13.66
CA TYR A 26 9.05 -51.87 -12.49
C TYR A 26 7.99 -51.56 -11.43
N VAL A 27 7.79 -52.44 -10.51
CA VAL A 27 7.08 -52.17 -9.27
C VAL A 27 8.06 -52.00 -8.11
N ALA A 28 7.79 -50.99 -7.31
CA ALA A 28 8.41 -50.79 -6.03
C ALA A 28 7.47 -51.33 -4.93
N VAL A 29 7.94 -52.29 -4.15
CA VAL A 29 7.21 -52.81 -2.99
C VAL A 29 7.77 -52.11 -1.75
N LEU A 30 6.92 -51.33 -1.10
CA LEU A 30 7.27 -50.59 0.11
C LEU A 30 7.17 -51.51 1.35
N THR A 31 7.82 -51.12 2.42
CA THR A 31 7.75 -51.80 3.72
C THR A 31 6.32 -51.82 4.29
N SER A 32 5.48 -50.85 3.91
CA SER A 32 4.05 -50.78 4.24
C SER A 32 3.17 -51.77 3.49
N GLY A 33 3.73 -52.59 2.58
CA GLY A 33 2.98 -53.47 1.69
C GLY A 33 2.43 -52.80 0.43
N THR A 34 2.58 -51.46 0.26
CA THR A 34 2.12 -50.79 -0.93
C THR A 34 2.98 -51.18 -2.13
N VAL A 35 2.34 -51.62 -3.21
CA VAL A 35 2.96 -51.92 -4.51
C VAL A 35 2.72 -50.74 -5.45
N SER A 36 3.77 -50.16 -5.99
CA SER A 36 3.69 -48.96 -6.82
C SER A 36 4.39 -49.18 -8.15
N PHE A 37 3.68 -48.93 -9.26
CA PHE A 37 4.25 -48.94 -10.62
C PHE A 37 5.09 -47.71 -10.82
N ARG A 38 6.33 -47.89 -11.28
CA ARG A 38 7.31 -46.83 -11.55
C ARG A 38 8.00 -47.04 -12.88
N TYR A 39 8.42 -45.96 -13.47
CA TYR A 39 9.21 -45.93 -14.70
C TYR A 39 10.45 -45.06 -14.50
N ASP A 40 11.63 -45.64 -14.63
CA ASP A 40 12.91 -44.95 -14.63
C ASP A 40 13.33 -44.62 -16.07
N TYR A 41 13.70 -43.39 -16.33
CA TYR A 41 14.12 -42.87 -17.63
C TYR A 41 15.21 -41.82 -17.49
N SER A 42 15.85 -41.49 -18.61
CA SER A 42 16.81 -40.39 -18.69
C SER A 42 16.37 -39.33 -19.69
N ILE A 43 16.50 -38.07 -19.34
CA ILE A 43 16.23 -36.91 -20.21
C ILE A 43 17.28 -35.84 -19.94
N ASN A 44 17.86 -35.27 -20.99
CA ASN A 44 18.87 -34.21 -20.90
C ASN A 44 20.00 -34.54 -19.88
N GLY A 45 20.49 -35.79 -19.87
CA GLY A 45 21.54 -36.24 -18.98
C GLY A 45 21.12 -36.49 -17.54
N ARG A 46 19.86 -36.28 -17.18
CA ARG A 46 19.33 -36.52 -15.83
C ARG A 46 18.50 -37.80 -15.77
N ARG A 47 18.67 -38.55 -14.68
CA ARG A 47 17.84 -39.71 -14.36
C ARG A 47 16.62 -39.29 -13.56
N GLU A 48 15.44 -39.67 -14.02
CA GLU A 48 14.16 -39.34 -13.36
C GLU A 48 13.30 -40.59 -13.19
N THR A 49 12.43 -40.57 -12.19
CA THR A 49 11.48 -41.66 -11.92
C THR A 49 10.06 -41.14 -11.98
N LEU A 50 9.22 -41.70 -12.81
CA LEU A 50 7.78 -41.42 -12.88
C LEU A 50 7.01 -42.51 -12.11
N THR A 51 6.21 -42.10 -11.10
CA THR A 51 5.23 -43.00 -10.48
C THR A 51 3.95 -43.00 -11.30
N LEU A 52 3.62 -44.18 -11.89
CA LEU A 52 2.45 -44.35 -12.75
C LEU A 52 1.15 -44.55 -11.95
N GLY A 53 1.21 -45.26 -10.84
CA GLY A 53 0.08 -45.51 -9.94
C GLY A 53 0.39 -46.60 -8.90
N LYS A 54 -0.53 -46.81 -7.97
CA LYS A 54 -0.49 -47.93 -7.00
C LYS A 54 -1.23 -49.12 -7.59
N TYR A 55 -0.77 -50.36 -7.31
CA TYR A 55 -1.51 -51.56 -7.66
C TYR A 55 -2.55 -51.85 -6.59
N GLY A 56 -3.75 -52.28 -6.99
CA GLY A 56 -4.81 -52.71 -6.06
C GLY A 56 -6.20 -52.27 -6.54
N ILE A 57 -7.23 -52.56 -5.71
CA ILE A 57 -8.64 -52.31 -6.05
C ILE A 57 -8.89 -50.82 -6.28
N ASP A 58 -8.30 -49.94 -5.46
CA ASP A 58 -8.37 -48.47 -5.57
C ASP A 58 -7.20 -47.88 -6.40
N GLY A 59 -6.51 -48.70 -7.15
CA GLY A 59 -5.29 -48.34 -7.89
C GLY A 59 -5.44 -48.61 -9.39
N ILE A 60 -4.32 -49.02 -10.00
CA ILE A 60 -4.29 -49.34 -11.44
C ILE A 60 -3.87 -50.78 -11.66
N SER A 61 -4.39 -51.40 -12.69
CA SER A 61 -4.00 -52.74 -13.16
C SER A 61 -2.61 -52.73 -13.84
N LEU A 62 -2.03 -53.91 -14.10
CA LEU A 62 -0.81 -54.03 -14.87
C LEU A 62 -0.98 -53.56 -16.32
N ALA A 63 -2.16 -53.80 -16.92
CA ALA A 63 -2.47 -53.34 -18.23
C ALA A 63 -2.49 -51.81 -18.36
N GLU A 64 -3.17 -51.15 -17.43
CA GLU A 64 -3.20 -49.69 -17.34
C GLU A 64 -1.81 -49.10 -17.05
N ALA A 65 -1.01 -49.74 -16.19
CA ALA A 65 0.36 -49.30 -15.95
C ALA A 65 1.22 -49.36 -17.23
N ARG A 66 1.04 -50.35 -18.08
CA ARG A 66 1.74 -50.48 -19.37
C ARG A 66 1.23 -49.43 -20.40
N GLU A 67 -0.04 -49.11 -20.38
CA GLU A 67 -0.62 -48.06 -21.24
C GLU A 67 -0.07 -46.67 -20.84
N LYS A 68 -0.04 -46.39 -19.54
CA LYS A 68 0.57 -45.16 -19.00
C LYS A 68 2.07 -45.09 -19.30
N LEU A 69 2.79 -46.22 -19.28
CA LEU A 69 4.18 -46.27 -19.74
C LEU A 69 4.31 -45.88 -21.19
N HIS A 70 3.43 -46.39 -22.07
CA HIS A 70 3.44 -46.05 -23.48
C HIS A 70 3.24 -44.55 -23.73
N THR A 71 2.30 -43.96 -23.02
CA THR A 71 2.05 -42.48 -23.05
C THR A 71 3.29 -41.70 -22.55
N ALA A 72 3.91 -42.14 -21.45
CA ALA A 72 5.13 -41.53 -20.94
C ALA A 72 6.30 -41.61 -21.92
N LYS A 73 6.45 -42.75 -22.65
CA LYS A 73 7.45 -42.90 -23.69
C LYS A 73 7.21 -41.99 -24.88
N LYS A 74 5.94 -41.74 -25.27
CA LYS A 74 5.60 -40.77 -26.33
C LYS A 74 6.04 -39.34 -25.96
N LEU A 75 5.72 -38.89 -24.71
CA LEU A 75 6.17 -37.60 -24.20
C LEU A 75 7.70 -37.49 -24.22
N LEU A 76 8.40 -38.54 -23.78
CA LEU A 76 9.85 -38.54 -23.75
C LEU A 76 10.45 -38.41 -25.16
N LYS A 77 9.88 -39.08 -26.16
CA LYS A 77 10.27 -38.93 -27.58
C LYS A 77 10.05 -37.52 -28.11
N SER A 78 9.06 -36.79 -27.59
CA SER A 78 8.80 -35.39 -27.90
C SER A 78 9.68 -34.40 -27.11
N GLY A 79 10.68 -34.90 -26.35
CA GLY A 79 11.56 -34.06 -25.55
C GLY A 79 10.95 -33.52 -24.25
N ILE A 80 9.77 -34.02 -23.84
CA ILE A 80 9.06 -33.59 -22.65
C ILE A 80 9.26 -34.60 -21.52
N SER A 81 9.68 -34.14 -20.33
CA SER A 81 9.77 -35.02 -19.15
C SER A 81 8.37 -35.43 -18.68
N PRO A 82 8.02 -36.74 -18.67
CA PRO A 82 6.74 -37.22 -18.18
C PRO A 82 6.48 -36.91 -16.70
N ALA A 83 7.53 -36.79 -15.86
CA ALA A 83 7.37 -36.40 -14.45
C ALA A 83 7.05 -34.92 -14.30
N VAL A 84 7.62 -34.08 -15.16
CA VAL A 84 7.32 -32.64 -15.23
C VAL A 84 5.90 -32.44 -15.74
N ASP A 85 5.52 -33.11 -16.84
CA ASP A 85 4.16 -33.05 -17.42
C ASP A 85 3.09 -33.46 -16.38
N LYS A 86 3.32 -34.58 -15.66
CA LYS A 86 2.43 -35.00 -14.58
C LYS A 86 2.34 -33.98 -13.43
N ARG A 87 3.43 -33.25 -13.14
CA ARG A 87 3.45 -32.18 -12.13
C ARG A 87 2.66 -30.98 -12.63
N TYR A 88 2.81 -30.61 -13.90
CA TYR A 88 2.01 -29.57 -14.54
C TYR A 88 0.51 -29.94 -14.59
N GLY A 89 0.16 -31.19 -14.94
CA GLY A 89 -1.21 -31.68 -14.90
C GLY A 89 -1.82 -31.66 -13.48
N LYS A 90 -1.02 -31.95 -12.45
CA LYS A 90 -1.45 -31.84 -11.06
C LYS A 90 -1.62 -30.38 -10.61
N ASN A 91 -0.83 -29.46 -11.12
CA ASN A 91 -1.01 -28.04 -10.94
C ASN A 91 -2.27 -27.55 -11.66
N LYS A 92 -2.58 -28.06 -12.83
CA LYS A 92 -3.82 -27.78 -13.57
C LYS A 92 -5.10 -28.21 -12.83
N LEU A 93 -5.02 -29.27 -12.04
CA LEU A 93 -6.11 -29.69 -11.11
C LEU A 93 -6.22 -28.76 -9.87
N ARG A 94 -5.15 -28.05 -9.50
CA ARG A 94 -5.18 -26.95 -8.52
C ARG A 94 -5.74 -25.65 -9.10
N GLU A 95 -5.84 -25.53 -10.43
CA GLU A 95 -6.52 -24.44 -11.12
C GLU A 95 -8.05 -24.46 -10.90
N SER A 96 -8.58 -25.42 -10.15
CA SER A 96 -9.96 -25.46 -9.65
C SER A 96 -10.16 -24.62 -8.36
N GLU A 97 -9.17 -23.86 -7.90
CA GLU A 97 -9.34 -23.00 -6.74
C GLU A 97 -9.97 -21.65 -7.13
N THR A 98 -10.83 -21.16 -6.22
CA THR A 98 -11.58 -19.92 -6.43
C THR A 98 -10.72 -18.67 -6.25
N LEU A 99 -11.23 -17.53 -6.72
CA LEU A 99 -10.59 -16.21 -6.51
C LEU A 99 -10.35 -15.93 -5.02
N THR A 100 -11.27 -16.35 -4.13
CA THR A 100 -11.11 -16.19 -2.68
C THR A 100 -9.80 -16.81 -2.19
N VAL A 101 -9.52 -18.06 -2.57
CA VAL A 101 -8.29 -18.77 -2.12
C VAL A 101 -7.03 -18.05 -2.59
N TYR A 102 -7.00 -17.61 -3.87
CA TYR A 102 -5.84 -16.87 -4.38
C TYR A 102 -5.69 -15.48 -3.76
N THR A 103 -6.81 -14.81 -3.46
CA THR A 103 -6.81 -13.51 -2.81
C THR A 103 -6.29 -13.61 -1.37
N ASP A 104 -6.72 -14.60 -0.61
CA ASP A 104 -6.24 -14.86 0.76
C ASP A 104 -4.74 -15.17 0.76
N ASN A 105 -4.29 -16.00 -0.18
CA ASN A 105 -2.88 -16.33 -0.34
C ASN A 105 -2.05 -15.10 -0.74
N TYR A 106 -2.56 -14.27 -1.65
CA TYR A 106 -1.92 -13.00 -2.02
C TYR A 106 -1.78 -12.08 -0.81
N MET A 107 -2.85 -11.87 -0.04
CA MET A 107 -2.85 -11.00 1.14
C MET A 107 -1.94 -11.50 2.26
N LYS A 108 -1.76 -12.82 2.41
CA LYS A 108 -0.82 -13.42 3.38
C LYS A 108 0.65 -13.16 3.03
N HIS A 109 1.00 -13.15 1.74
CA HIS A 109 2.40 -13.12 1.31
C HIS A 109 2.88 -11.76 0.79
N VAL A 110 1.96 -10.84 0.49
CA VAL A 110 2.34 -9.51 0.00
C VAL A 110 2.80 -8.62 1.16
N THR A 111 3.94 -7.96 0.98
CA THR A 111 4.43 -6.95 1.92
C THR A 111 3.77 -5.61 1.60
N LEU A 112 2.95 -5.11 2.52
CA LEU A 112 2.22 -3.86 2.39
C LEU A 112 2.34 -3.07 3.70
N ALA A 113 2.30 -1.74 3.59
CA ALA A 113 2.07 -0.89 4.76
C ALA A 113 0.66 -1.14 5.32
N ASP A 114 0.49 -1.04 6.65
CA ASP A 114 -0.77 -1.38 7.35
C ASP A 114 -1.99 -0.66 6.77
N SER A 115 -1.87 0.64 6.46
CA SER A 115 -2.95 1.42 5.86
C SER A 115 -3.33 0.95 4.45
N THR A 116 -2.35 0.50 3.66
CA THR A 116 -2.59 -0.06 2.32
C THR A 116 -3.21 -1.44 2.43
N ARG A 117 -2.78 -2.26 3.39
CA ARG A 117 -3.36 -3.56 3.69
C ARG A 117 -4.83 -3.41 4.08
N ALA A 118 -5.14 -2.60 5.08
CA ALA A 118 -6.51 -2.36 5.54
C ALA A 118 -7.42 -1.84 4.43
N MET A 119 -6.92 -0.93 3.57
CA MET A 119 -7.67 -0.44 2.43
C MET A 119 -7.97 -1.55 1.42
N LYS A 120 -6.96 -2.38 1.08
CA LYS A 120 -7.16 -3.50 0.14
C LYS A 120 -8.13 -4.54 0.71
N GLU A 121 -7.98 -4.92 1.98
CA GLU A 121 -8.89 -5.85 2.66
C GLU A 121 -10.33 -5.35 2.61
N ALA A 122 -10.56 -4.08 2.96
CA ALA A 122 -11.90 -3.49 2.90
C ALA A 122 -12.51 -3.50 1.48
N VAL A 123 -11.71 -3.26 0.44
CA VAL A 123 -12.16 -3.32 -0.96
C VAL A 123 -12.41 -4.75 -1.40
N ILE A 124 -11.56 -5.69 -1.02
CA ILE A 124 -11.69 -7.12 -1.31
C ILE A 124 -12.99 -7.66 -0.72
N GLU A 125 -13.21 -7.46 0.56
CA GLU A 125 -14.35 -7.99 1.30
C GLU A 125 -15.69 -7.36 0.85
N ARG A 126 -15.70 -6.05 0.63
CA ARG A 126 -16.92 -5.33 0.29
C ARG A 126 -17.30 -5.46 -1.18
N ASP A 127 -16.32 -5.45 -2.10
CA ASP A 127 -16.59 -5.26 -3.53
C ASP A 127 -16.23 -6.48 -4.39
N ILE A 128 -15.13 -7.17 -4.12
CA ILE A 128 -14.61 -8.23 -4.99
C ILE A 128 -15.20 -9.59 -4.64
N LEU A 129 -15.04 -10.04 -3.38
CA LEU A 129 -15.44 -11.39 -2.98
C LEU A 129 -16.93 -11.66 -3.10
N PRO A 130 -17.85 -10.72 -2.80
CA PRO A 130 -19.28 -10.98 -2.95
C PRO A 130 -19.70 -11.28 -4.39
N VAL A 131 -18.97 -10.80 -5.39
CA VAL A 131 -19.32 -10.93 -6.82
C VAL A 131 -18.49 -12.01 -7.52
N LEU A 132 -17.20 -12.07 -7.25
CA LEU A 132 -16.24 -12.90 -7.97
C LEU A 132 -15.60 -14.00 -7.11
N GLY A 133 -15.71 -13.94 -5.78
CA GLY A 133 -14.97 -14.78 -4.85
C GLY A 133 -15.14 -16.28 -5.08
N ASN A 134 -16.36 -16.75 -5.34
CA ASN A 134 -16.67 -18.16 -5.54
C ASN A 134 -16.41 -18.67 -6.98
N LYS A 135 -15.95 -17.78 -7.89
CA LYS A 135 -15.62 -18.16 -9.26
C LYS A 135 -14.20 -18.70 -9.33
N LEU A 136 -14.00 -19.69 -10.20
CA LEU A 136 -12.65 -20.17 -10.52
C LEU A 136 -11.88 -19.07 -11.25
N MET A 137 -10.57 -19.03 -11.06
CA MET A 137 -9.69 -18.06 -11.76
C MET A 137 -9.86 -18.11 -13.29
N THR A 138 -10.12 -19.31 -13.83
CA THR A 138 -10.33 -19.53 -15.28
C THR A 138 -11.70 -19.06 -15.80
N GLU A 139 -12.69 -18.86 -14.93
CA GLU A 139 -14.05 -18.43 -15.29
C GLU A 139 -14.21 -16.90 -15.30
N ILE A 140 -13.30 -16.18 -14.65
CA ILE A 140 -13.39 -14.73 -14.56
C ILE A 140 -12.92 -14.10 -15.86
N THR A 141 -13.84 -13.42 -16.54
CA THR A 141 -13.60 -12.75 -17.81
C THR A 141 -13.35 -11.24 -17.64
N THR A 142 -12.76 -10.62 -18.65
CA THR A 142 -12.58 -9.15 -18.70
C THR A 142 -13.92 -8.41 -18.59
N ALA A 143 -14.99 -8.94 -19.18
CA ALA A 143 -16.33 -8.37 -19.07
C ALA A 143 -16.81 -8.34 -17.63
N MET A 144 -16.65 -9.44 -16.87
CA MET A 144 -17.05 -9.49 -15.46
C MET A 144 -16.31 -8.47 -14.59
N VAL A 145 -15.01 -8.30 -14.83
CA VAL A 145 -14.22 -7.28 -14.12
C VAL A 145 -14.68 -5.88 -14.48
N ARG A 146 -15.00 -5.66 -15.77
CA ARG A 146 -15.52 -4.36 -16.23
C ARG A 146 -16.88 -4.05 -15.62
N ASP A 147 -17.82 -4.97 -15.64
CA ASP A 147 -19.15 -4.82 -15.04
C ASP A 147 -19.07 -4.53 -13.54
N LEU A 148 -18.12 -5.17 -12.83
CA LEU A 148 -17.89 -4.87 -11.42
C LEU A 148 -17.39 -3.43 -11.23
N CYS A 149 -16.46 -2.97 -12.06
CA CYS A 149 -15.97 -1.58 -12.01
C CYS A 149 -17.10 -0.58 -12.31
N ASP A 150 -17.94 -0.84 -13.31
CA ASP A 150 -19.02 0.05 -13.71
C ASP A 150 -20.09 0.18 -12.60
N ARG A 151 -20.50 -0.91 -11.94
CA ARG A 151 -21.37 -0.86 -10.75
C ARG A 151 -20.79 -0.01 -9.61
N ILE A 152 -19.49 -0.02 -9.45
CA ILE A 152 -18.83 0.80 -8.42
C ILE A 152 -18.79 2.27 -8.83
N ILE A 153 -18.63 2.56 -10.12
CA ILE A 153 -18.70 3.91 -10.68
C ILE A 153 -20.10 4.48 -10.49
N ASP A 154 -21.15 3.72 -10.79
CA ASP A 154 -22.57 4.14 -10.68
C ASP A 154 -22.93 4.58 -9.26
N ARG A 155 -22.30 4.01 -8.24
CA ARG A 155 -22.48 4.46 -6.84
C ARG A 155 -21.50 5.59 -6.43
N GLY A 156 -20.74 6.19 -7.36
CA GLY A 156 -19.81 7.30 -7.11
C GLY A 156 -18.42 6.86 -6.67
N GLY A 157 -18.07 5.57 -6.78
CA GLY A 157 -16.81 5.02 -6.28
C GLY A 157 -15.67 4.95 -7.30
N ASN A 158 -15.44 5.98 -8.11
CA ASN A 158 -14.47 5.98 -9.22
C ASN A 158 -13.06 5.49 -8.81
N ALA A 159 -12.52 6.00 -7.71
CA ALA A 159 -11.21 5.59 -7.21
C ALA A 159 -11.20 4.12 -6.75
N THR A 160 -12.29 3.66 -6.14
CA THR A 160 -12.46 2.27 -5.71
C THR A 160 -12.53 1.32 -6.90
N ALA A 161 -13.20 1.70 -7.99
CA ALA A 161 -13.28 0.91 -9.21
C ALA A 161 -11.88 0.66 -9.82
N VAL A 162 -11.03 1.70 -9.88
CA VAL A 162 -9.64 1.54 -10.30
C VAL A 162 -8.87 0.62 -9.35
N GLN A 163 -9.06 0.75 -8.04
CA GLN A 163 -8.40 -0.13 -7.06
C GLN A 163 -8.84 -1.58 -7.19
N VAL A 164 -10.12 -1.86 -7.43
CA VAL A 164 -10.64 -3.21 -7.70
C VAL A 164 -9.91 -3.84 -8.88
N ARG A 165 -9.82 -3.12 -10.00
CA ARG A 165 -9.06 -3.58 -11.17
C ARG A 165 -7.60 -3.89 -10.83
N GLU A 166 -6.92 -3.01 -10.07
CA GLU A 166 -5.51 -3.20 -9.68
C GLU A 166 -5.33 -4.38 -8.72
N ILE A 167 -6.26 -4.60 -7.79
CA ILE A 167 -6.22 -5.72 -6.85
C ILE A 167 -6.38 -7.04 -7.62
N ILE A 168 -7.40 -7.15 -8.48
CA ILE A 168 -7.63 -8.34 -9.29
C ILE A 168 -6.40 -8.63 -10.15
N SER A 169 -5.87 -7.63 -10.86
CA SER A 169 -4.64 -7.78 -11.66
C SER A 169 -3.45 -8.27 -10.82
N SER A 170 -3.32 -7.80 -9.58
CA SER A 170 -2.25 -8.19 -8.68
C SER A 170 -2.39 -9.63 -8.18
N VAL A 171 -3.61 -10.11 -7.92
CA VAL A 171 -3.89 -11.50 -7.53
C VAL A 171 -3.54 -12.45 -8.68
N TYR A 172 -3.91 -12.12 -9.93
CA TYR A 172 -3.54 -12.94 -11.10
C TYR A 172 -2.03 -12.99 -11.33
N ARG A 173 -1.34 -11.85 -11.21
CA ARG A 173 0.13 -11.81 -11.29
C ARG A 173 0.76 -12.68 -10.21
N TYR A 174 0.30 -12.54 -8.97
CA TYR A 174 0.78 -13.35 -7.85
C TYR A 174 0.63 -14.86 -8.11
N ALA A 175 -0.50 -15.30 -8.68
CA ALA A 175 -0.72 -16.69 -9.04
C ALA A 175 0.25 -17.15 -10.15
N ASN A 176 0.40 -16.34 -11.20
CA ASN A 176 1.28 -16.65 -12.33
C ASN A 176 2.77 -16.69 -11.93
N ASP A 177 3.22 -15.81 -11.03
CA ASP A 177 4.57 -15.82 -10.45
C ASP A 177 4.86 -17.13 -9.68
N ARG A 178 3.83 -17.89 -9.30
CA ARG A 178 3.92 -19.18 -8.60
C ARG A 178 3.68 -20.40 -9.51
N GLY A 179 3.78 -20.18 -10.81
CA GLY A 179 3.76 -21.25 -11.82
C GLY A 179 2.38 -21.60 -12.36
N HIS A 180 1.35 -20.79 -12.09
CA HIS A 180 0.09 -20.85 -12.81
C HIS A 180 0.19 -20.09 -14.14
N SER A 181 -0.76 -20.35 -15.05
CA SER A 181 -0.79 -19.71 -16.37
C SER A 181 -2.18 -19.15 -16.68
N PHE A 182 -2.71 -18.36 -15.73
CA PHE A 182 -4.02 -17.73 -15.91
C PHE A 182 -3.93 -16.51 -16.83
N SER A 183 -4.88 -16.40 -17.75
CA SER A 183 -5.12 -15.14 -18.46
C SER A 183 -5.62 -14.09 -17.45
N ASN A 184 -4.93 -12.97 -17.34
CA ASN A 184 -5.29 -11.92 -16.39
C ASN A 184 -6.44 -11.05 -16.96
N PRO A 185 -7.68 -11.18 -16.47
CA PRO A 185 -8.85 -10.49 -17.04
C PRO A 185 -8.83 -8.97 -16.82
N ALA A 186 -8.00 -8.47 -15.91
CA ALA A 186 -7.86 -7.04 -15.62
C ALA A 186 -6.70 -6.39 -16.39
N GLN A 187 -5.90 -7.16 -17.13
CA GLN A 187 -4.68 -6.64 -17.77
C GLN A 187 -4.99 -5.63 -18.87
N ASP A 188 -5.98 -5.90 -19.71
CA ASP A 188 -6.33 -5.08 -20.86
C ASP A 188 -7.26 -3.91 -20.51
N ILE A 189 -7.77 -3.86 -19.28
CA ILE A 189 -8.59 -2.75 -18.80
C ILE A 189 -7.67 -1.61 -18.36
N LYS A 190 -7.61 -0.53 -19.14
CA LYS A 190 -6.84 0.65 -18.76
C LYS A 190 -7.51 1.39 -17.59
N ALA A 191 -6.74 1.84 -16.60
CA ALA A 191 -7.27 2.63 -15.47
C ALA A 191 -8.02 3.90 -15.96
N SER A 192 -7.51 4.55 -17.01
CA SER A 192 -8.13 5.73 -17.64
C SER A 192 -9.47 5.44 -18.32
N SER A 193 -9.75 4.18 -18.72
CA SER A 193 -11.07 3.79 -19.24
C SER A 193 -12.09 3.53 -18.15
N ILE A 194 -11.66 3.36 -16.90
CA ILE A 194 -12.54 3.24 -15.73
C ILE A 194 -12.87 4.63 -15.20
N ALA A 195 -11.87 5.44 -14.92
CA ALA A 195 -12.05 6.80 -14.43
C ALA A 195 -10.85 7.68 -14.77
N THR A 196 -11.13 8.90 -15.10
CA THR A 196 -10.13 9.96 -15.24
C THR A 196 -10.15 10.82 -13.97
N PHE A 197 -8.96 11.07 -13.42
CA PHE A 197 -8.82 11.92 -12.23
C PHE A 197 -8.15 13.24 -12.63
N THR A 198 -8.87 14.33 -12.48
CA THR A 198 -8.27 15.65 -12.57
C THR A 198 -7.52 15.95 -11.28
N PRO A 199 -6.20 16.17 -11.33
CA PRO A 199 -5.44 16.57 -10.14
C PRO A 199 -6.04 17.84 -9.54
N ARG A 200 -6.26 17.85 -8.24
CA ARG A 200 -6.63 19.07 -7.54
C ARG A 200 -5.41 19.99 -7.51
N LEU A 201 -5.56 21.19 -8.07
CA LEU A 201 -4.50 22.20 -8.11
C LEU A 201 -4.77 23.35 -7.13
N ARG A 202 -5.67 23.15 -6.15
CA ARG A 202 -6.10 24.18 -5.21
C ARG A 202 -4.94 24.63 -4.32
N SER A 203 -4.63 25.92 -4.38
CA SER A 203 -3.74 26.65 -3.48
C SER A 203 -4.47 27.90 -3.02
N LEU A 204 -4.42 28.24 -1.75
CA LEU A 204 -5.04 29.44 -1.21
C LEU A 204 -4.13 30.64 -1.46
N SER A 205 -4.74 31.78 -1.75
CA SER A 205 -4.03 33.06 -1.71
C SER A 205 -3.82 33.53 -0.26
N PRO A 206 -2.88 34.43 0.01
CA PRO A 206 -2.69 35.05 1.31
C PRO A 206 -3.99 35.59 1.93
N ARG A 207 -4.82 36.25 1.11
CA ARG A 207 -6.13 36.77 1.53
C ARG A 207 -7.08 35.65 1.97
N GLU A 208 -7.15 34.56 1.23
CA GLU A 208 -7.98 33.40 1.58
C GLU A 208 -7.51 32.71 2.86
N VAL A 209 -6.19 32.68 3.10
CA VAL A 209 -5.61 32.18 4.38
C VAL A 209 -6.12 33.02 5.55
N GLY A 210 -6.05 34.34 5.44
CA GLY A 210 -6.60 35.26 6.45
C GLY A 210 -8.09 35.05 6.67
N ILE A 211 -8.89 34.99 5.59
CA ILE A 211 -10.34 34.73 5.65
C ILE A 211 -10.61 33.41 6.37
N PHE A 212 -9.88 32.35 6.03
CA PHE A 212 -10.08 31.03 6.61
C PHE A 212 -9.83 31.00 8.12
N PHE A 213 -8.67 31.45 8.59
CA PHE A 213 -8.33 31.39 10.01
C PHE A 213 -9.21 32.36 10.85
N ASN A 214 -9.49 33.55 10.38
CA ASN A 214 -10.43 34.47 11.05
C ASN A 214 -11.84 33.90 11.15
N THR A 215 -12.32 33.19 10.11
CA THR A 215 -13.63 32.53 10.17
C THR A 215 -13.58 31.29 11.05
N LEU A 216 -12.49 30.51 11.02
CA LEU A 216 -12.29 29.33 11.85
C LEU A 216 -12.44 29.66 13.35
N ASP A 217 -11.95 30.81 13.79
CA ASP A 217 -12.03 31.22 15.19
C ASP A 217 -13.48 31.50 15.63
N THR A 218 -14.37 31.86 14.70
CA THR A 218 -15.80 32.12 14.99
C THR A 218 -16.66 30.85 14.94
N VAL A 219 -16.19 29.78 14.29
CA VAL A 219 -16.96 28.51 14.17
C VAL A 219 -17.02 27.81 15.51
N ALA A 220 -18.23 27.38 15.89
CA ALA A 220 -18.40 26.52 17.08
C ALA A 220 -17.68 25.17 16.86
N GLY A 221 -17.01 24.67 17.89
CA GLY A 221 -16.32 23.37 17.82
C GLY A 221 -15.19 23.24 18.82
N MET A 222 -14.47 22.12 18.73
CA MET A 222 -13.35 21.82 19.64
C MET A 222 -12.16 22.74 19.37
N PRO A 223 -11.69 23.51 20.39
CA PRO A 223 -10.52 24.38 20.24
C PRO A 223 -9.29 23.63 19.73
N THR A 224 -9.09 22.38 20.17
CA THR A 224 -7.98 21.52 19.77
C THR A 224 -7.90 21.31 18.26
N LEU A 225 -9.04 21.24 17.54
CA LEU A 225 -9.06 21.08 16.08
C LEU A 225 -8.65 22.37 15.37
N LYS A 226 -8.98 23.54 15.93
CA LYS A 226 -8.57 24.85 15.40
C LYS A 226 -7.06 25.02 15.52
N LEU A 227 -6.51 24.74 16.72
CA LEU A 227 -5.07 24.75 16.97
C LEU A 227 -4.34 23.76 16.05
N ALA A 228 -4.87 22.53 15.91
CA ALA A 228 -4.31 21.51 15.05
C ALA A 228 -4.20 21.96 13.57
N LEU A 229 -5.24 22.58 13.02
CA LEU A 229 -5.22 23.08 11.66
C LEU A 229 -4.16 24.17 11.47
N LYS A 230 -3.99 25.09 12.43
CA LYS A 230 -2.98 26.14 12.37
C LYS A 230 -1.56 25.53 12.46
N ILE A 231 -1.35 24.58 13.39
CA ILE A 231 -0.05 23.87 13.52
C ILE A 231 0.29 23.14 12.22
N ILE A 232 -0.63 22.36 11.64
CA ILE A 232 -0.41 21.64 10.38
C ILE A 232 -0.05 22.60 9.25
N PHE A 233 -0.69 23.76 9.17
CA PHE A 233 -0.41 24.75 8.15
C PHE A 233 0.98 25.36 8.30
N LEU A 234 1.37 25.70 9.52
CA LEU A 234 2.65 26.32 9.83
C LEU A 234 3.85 25.33 9.72
N THR A 235 3.62 24.05 9.99
CA THR A 235 4.67 23.01 9.97
C THR A 235 4.73 22.24 8.65
N MET A 236 3.73 22.38 7.79
CA MET A 236 3.60 21.65 6.52
C MET A 236 3.60 20.12 6.66
N VAL A 237 3.32 19.56 7.82
CA VAL A 237 3.25 18.10 8.04
C VAL A 237 2.02 17.49 7.35
N ARG A 238 2.08 16.19 7.07
CA ARG A 238 0.90 15.48 6.58
C ARG A 238 -0.12 15.31 7.69
N LYS A 239 -1.40 15.30 7.34
CA LYS A 239 -2.50 15.12 8.28
C LYS A 239 -2.29 13.90 9.20
N SER A 240 -1.91 12.76 8.64
CA SER A 240 -1.66 11.54 9.41
C SER A 240 -0.42 11.64 10.32
N GLU A 241 0.59 12.38 9.91
CA GLU A 241 1.78 12.63 10.73
C GLU A 241 1.39 13.39 12.00
N PHE A 242 0.51 14.39 11.88
CA PHE A 242 0.01 15.16 13.02
C PHE A 242 -0.98 14.37 13.90
N THR A 243 -1.98 13.72 13.29
CA THR A 243 -3.03 13.04 14.07
C THR A 243 -2.53 11.85 14.88
N LEU A 244 -1.43 11.23 14.47
CA LEU A 244 -0.78 10.12 15.17
C LEU A 244 0.39 10.57 16.07
N ALA A 245 0.68 11.87 16.14
CA ALA A 245 1.78 12.41 16.91
C ALA A 245 1.55 12.28 18.42
N THR A 246 2.64 12.04 19.13
CA THR A 246 2.66 11.92 20.58
C THR A 246 3.53 13.02 21.22
N TRP A 247 3.33 13.33 22.50
CA TRP A 247 4.02 14.43 23.17
C TRP A 247 5.51 14.18 23.38
N ASP A 248 5.94 12.94 23.40
CA ASP A 248 7.35 12.53 23.49
C ASP A 248 8.16 12.84 22.22
N GLU A 249 7.47 13.12 21.12
CA GLU A 249 8.10 13.54 19.85
C GLU A 249 8.47 15.05 19.86
N VAL A 250 7.94 15.85 20.79
CA VAL A 250 8.12 17.30 20.82
C VAL A 250 9.08 17.70 21.94
N ASP A 251 10.22 18.26 21.55
CA ASP A 251 11.18 18.87 22.47
C ASP A 251 11.04 20.40 22.47
N PHE A 252 10.44 20.93 23.52
CA PHE A 252 10.27 22.38 23.70
C PHE A 252 11.59 23.11 24.05
N LYS A 253 12.66 22.39 24.45
CA LYS A 253 13.94 22.99 24.78
C LYS A 253 14.73 23.31 23.51
N THR A 254 14.71 22.37 22.57
CA THR A 254 15.39 22.52 21.28
C THR A 254 14.51 23.15 20.21
N ASN A 255 13.20 23.33 20.48
CA ASN A 255 12.20 23.75 19.53
C ASN A 255 12.11 22.80 18.31
N GLU A 256 12.10 21.50 18.57
CA GLU A 256 12.06 20.47 17.54
C GLU A 256 10.92 19.48 17.77
N TRP A 257 10.30 19.08 16.69
CA TRP A 257 9.37 17.95 16.69
C TRP A 257 9.94 16.86 15.78
N THR A 258 10.23 15.70 16.37
CA THR A 258 10.86 14.57 15.66
C THR A 258 9.86 13.46 15.43
N ILE A 259 9.45 13.28 14.16
CA ILE A 259 8.58 12.17 13.75
C ILE A 259 9.46 10.94 13.50
N PRO A 260 9.24 9.81 14.22
CA PRO A 260 10.07 8.63 14.08
C PRO A 260 9.88 7.93 12.72
N ALA A 261 10.92 7.26 12.24
CA ALA A 261 10.96 6.60 10.93
C ALA A 261 9.78 5.62 10.69
N GLY A 262 9.35 4.90 11.72
CA GLY A 262 8.24 3.95 11.64
C GLY A 262 6.89 4.58 11.29
N ARG A 263 6.69 5.88 11.51
CA ARG A 263 5.48 6.62 11.15
C ARG A 263 5.58 7.35 9.82
N MET A 264 6.79 7.40 9.24
CA MET A 264 7.04 8.11 7.98
C MET A 264 6.88 7.19 6.77
N LYS A 265 6.20 7.67 5.73
CA LYS A 265 6.01 6.92 4.47
C LYS A 265 7.33 6.49 3.82
N GLY A 266 8.40 7.26 4.01
CA GLY A 266 9.73 6.99 3.47
C GLY A 266 10.64 6.17 4.40
N GLY A 267 10.18 5.77 5.61
CA GLY A 267 10.97 5.02 6.58
C GLY A 267 12.18 5.77 7.15
N ARG A 268 12.17 7.12 7.14
CA ARG A 268 13.23 7.97 7.69
C ARG A 268 12.64 8.95 8.70
N THR A 269 13.39 9.18 9.77
CA THR A 269 13.04 10.20 10.76
C THR A 269 12.93 11.58 10.10
N HIS A 270 11.93 12.36 10.51
CA HIS A 270 11.71 13.71 10.02
C HIS A 270 11.69 14.70 11.18
N VAL A 271 12.61 15.67 11.15
CA VAL A 271 12.68 16.74 12.16
C VAL A 271 11.99 17.99 11.61
N ILE A 272 11.08 18.56 12.38
CA ILE A 272 10.39 19.82 12.11
C ILE A 272 10.90 20.85 13.13
N TYR A 273 11.38 21.99 12.63
CA TYR A 273 11.82 23.11 13.45
C TYR A 273 10.62 24.00 13.78
N LEU A 274 10.36 24.19 15.07
CA LEU A 274 9.15 24.87 15.53
C LEU A 274 9.38 26.39 15.55
N SER A 275 8.51 27.14 14.87
CA SER A 275 8.46 28.59 15.03
C SER A 275 7.89 28.95 16.40
N ARG A 276 8.08 30.21 16.86
CA ARG A 276 7.49 30.70 18.10
C ARG A 276 5.99 30.46 18.17
N GLN A 277 5.29 30.76 17.10
CA GLN A 277 3.85 30.57 16.98
C GLN A 277 3.44 29.09 17.13
N VAL A 278 4.19 28.19 16.56
CA VAL A 278 3.90 26.74 16.67
C VAL A 278 4.13 26.26 18.11
N ASN A 279 5.18 26.74 18.78
CA ASN A 279 5.40 26.45 20.20
C ASN A 279 4.23 26.89 21.07
N ASP A 280 3.77 28.13 20.89
CA ASP A 280 2.62 28.68 21.64
C ASP A 280 1.35 27.85 21.38
N LEU A 281 1.09 27.48 20.15
CA LEU A 281 -0.04 26.63 19.77
C LEU A 281 0.05 25.23 20.37
N LEU A 282 1.25 24.63 20.41
CA LEU A 282 1.49 23.30 21.02
C LEU A 282 1.33 23.36 22.54
N ILE A 283 1.78 24.44 23.20
CA ILE A 283 1.54 24.65 24.63
C ILE A 283 0.03 24.73 24.90
N GLY A 284 -0.71 25.54 24.14
CA GLY A 284 -2.16 25.62 24.23
C GLY A 284 -2.85 24.28 24.00
N LEU A 285 -2.37 23.50 23.03
CA LEU A 285 -2.90 22.16 22.72
C LEU A 285 -2.62 21.19 23.88
N LYS A 286 -1.44 21.26 24.51
CA LYS A 286 -1.04 20.43 25.65
C LYS A 286 -1.92 20.69 26.87
N MET A 287 -2.31 21.94 27.13
CA MET A 287 -3.24 22.28 28.20
C MET A 287 -4.62 21.63 27.99
N CYS A 288 -5.01 21.38 26.74
CA CYS A 288 -6.27 20.72 26.39
C CYS A 288 -6.16 19.19 26.33
N ALA A 289 -4.97 18.60 26.46
CA ALA A 289 -4.74 17.18 26.18
C ALA A 289 -5.31 16.22 27.24
N GLY A 290 -5.59 16.72 28.49
CA GLY A 290 -6.21 15.92 29.56
C GLY A 290 -5.43 14.64 29.92
N GLY A 291 -4.08 14.66 29.81
CA GLY A 291 -3.22 13.50 30.08
C GLY A 291 -3.07 12.51 28.92
N SER A 292 -3.62 12.80 27.76
CA SER A 292 -3.43 11.97 26.57
C SER A 292 -1.96 11.92 26.13
N PRO A 293 -1.46 10.76 25.69
CA PRO A 293 -0.15 10.68 25.04
C PRO A 293 -0.11 11.35 23.67
N TYR A 294 -1.27 11.51 23.01
CA TYR A 294 -1.37 12.07 21.65
C TYR A 294 -1.52 13.59 21.68
N LEU A 295 -0.93 14.28 20.69
CA LEU A 295 -1.14 15.70 20.46
C LEU A 295 -2.63 16.00 20.24
N LEU A 296 -3.30 15.12 19.51
CA LEU A 296 -4.73 15.24 19.19
C LEU A 296 -5.49 14.01 19.67
N ALA A 297 -5.96 14.08 20.91
CA ALA A 297 -6.67 13.00 21.58
C ALA A 297 -8.02 12.69 20.94
N GLY A 298 -8.39 11.42 20.94
CA GLY A 298 -9.72 10.98 20.52
C GLY A 298 -10.82 11.47 21.48
N ARG A 299 -11.98 11.83 20.92
CA ARG A 299 -13.09 12.40 21.68
C ARG A 299 -13.61 11.49 22.80
N TYR A 300 -13.64 10.18 22.56
CA TYR A 300 -14.23 9.19 23.49
C TYR A 300 -13.17 8.36 24.21
N ASN A 301 -11.94 8.40 23.76
CA ASN A 301 -10.82 7.66 24.37
C ASN A 301 -9.54 8.46 24.18
N ILE A 302 -9.04 9.03 25.27
CA ILE A 302 -7.82 9.85 25.27
C ILE A 302 -6.56 9.06 24.95
N ASN A 303 -6.59 7.73 25.08
CA ASN A 303 -5.49 6.83 24.73
C ASN A 303 -5.53 6.41 23.25
N LYS A 304 -6.39 7.01 22.45
CA LYS A 304 -6.43 6.82 20.99
C LYS A 304 -6.33 8.18 20.29
N PRO A 305 -5.72 8.25 19.12
CA PRO A 305 -5.68 9.48 18.33
C PRO A 305 -7.06 9.82 17.79
N LEU A 306 -7.28 11.08 17.47
CA LEU A 306 -8.50 11.53 16.81
C LEU A 306 -8.57 11.00 15.36
N SER A 307 -9.78 10.76 14.88
CA SER A 307 -10.02 10.32 13.50
C SER A 307 -9.50 11.33 12.48
N ASN A 308 -8.83 10.83 11.46
CA ASN A 308 -8.34 11.62 10.32
C ASN A 308 -9.44 12.42 9.57
N ALA A 309 -10.70 12.05 9.69
CA ALA A 309 -11.82 12.73 9.03
C ALA A 309 -12.17 14.08 9.69
N ALA A 310 -11.96 14.20 11.00
CA ALA A 310 -12.40 15.35 11.80
C ALA A 310 -11.86 16.69 11.28
N LEU A 311 -10.57 16.77 10.93
CA LEU A 311 -9.94 18.00 10.45
C LEU A 311 -10.55 18.50 9.12
N ASN A 312 -10.84 17.61 8.17
CA ASN A 312 -11.51 18.01 6.93
C ASN A 312 -12.96 18.45 7.19
N GLY A 313 -13.64 17.85 8.17
CA GLY A 313 -14.97 18.29 8.59
C GLY A 313 -14.98 19.72 9.09
N VAL A 314 -14.01 20.11 9.90
CA VAL A 314 -13.86 21.50 10.38
C VAL A 314 -13.61 22.46 9.21
N ILE A 315 -12.71 22.12 8.29
CA ILE A 315 -12.48 22.95 7.08
C ILE A 315 -13.79 23.14 6.31
N THR A 316 -14.51 22.05 6.05
CA THR A 316 -15.79 22.12 5.29
C THR A 316 -16.81 23.02 6.00
N THR A 317 -16.94 22.92 7.32
CA THR A 317 -17.83 23.79 8.11
C THR A 317 -17.39 25.25 8.05
N THR A 318 -16.09 25.51 8.22
CA THR A 318 -15.53 26.87 8.17
C THR A 318 -15.73 27.53 6.81
N VAL A 319 -15.52 26.79 5.71
CA VAL A 319 -15.75 27.29 4.34
C VAL A 319 -17.23 27.65 4.15
N LYS A 320 -18.16 26.79 4.59
CA LYS A 320 -19.60 27.07 4.50
C LYS A 320 -19.97 28.32 5.29
N VAL A 321 -19.43 28.55 6.48
CA VAL A 321 -19.65 29.75 7.30
C VAL A 321 -19.07 30.98 6.59
N ALA A 322 -17.86 30.89 6.04
CA ALA A 322 -17.28 32.02 5.28
C ALA A 322 -18.17 32.41 4.09
N GLN A 323 -18.64 31.42 3.34
CA GLN A 323 -19.52 31.62 2.17
C GLN A 323 -20.87 32.23 2.59
N SER A 324 -21.48 31.78 3.70
CA SER A 324 -22.72 32.39 4.22
C SER A 324 -22.54 33.83 4.67
N GLN A 325 -21.31 34.24 5.00
CA GLN A 325 -20.94 35.62 5.32
C GLN A 325 -20.55 36.45 4.07
N GLY A 326 -20.74 35.91 2.86
CA GLY A 326 -20.38 36.58 1.62
C GLY A 326 -18.87 36.63 1.33
N LYS A 327 -18.04 35.86 2.08
CA LYS A 327 -16.60 35.82 1.87
C LYS A 327 -16.25 34.83 0.74
N ALA A 328 -15.39 35.26 -0.19
CA ALA A 328 -14.92 34.42 -1.28
C ALA A 328 -13.88 33.42 -0.76
N LEU A 329 -14.32 32.20 -0.43
CA LEU A 329 -13.48 31.09 -0.02
C LEU A 329 -14.01 29.80 -0.64
N GLU A 330 -13.25 29.22 -1.55
CA GLU A 330 -13.59 27.94 -2.15
C GLU A 330 -13.19 26.77 -1.24
N HIS A 331 -13.83 25.61 -1.46
CA HIS A 331 -13.53 24.41 -0.68
C HIS A 331 -12.10 23.89 -0.92
N PHE A 332 -11.44 23.52 0.16
CA PHE A 332 -10.11 22.91 0.17
C PHE A 332 -10.02 21.84 1.26
N THR A 333 -8.91 21.13 1.31
CA THR A 333 -8.61 20.04 2.28
C THR A 333 -7.33 20.34 3.04
N VAL A 334 -7.05 19.56 4.11
CA VAL A 334 -5.77 19.64 4.83
C VAL A 334 -4.57 19.43 3.90
N HIS A 335 -4.71 18.60 2.87
CA HIS A 335 -3.63 18.40 1.89
C HIS A 335 -3.38 19.64 1.02
N ASP A 336 -4.44 20.40 0.72
CA ASP A 336 -4.32 21.65 -0.03
C ASP A 336 -3.67 22.76 0.81
N MET A 337 -3.79 22.73 2.16
CA MET A 337 -3.04 23.62 3.06
C MET A 337 -1.52 23.43 2.89
N ARG A 338 -1.09 22.19 2.87
CA ARG A 338 0.34 21.87 2.66
C ARG A 338 0.81 22.28 1.26
N ARG A 339 -0.01 22.08 0.23
CA ARG A 339 0.28 22.57 -1.13
C ARG A 339 0.36 24.10 -1.15
N THR A 340 -0.56 24.79 -0.49
CA THR A 340 -0.55 26.26 -0.35
C THR A 340 0.76 26.75 0.22
N ALA A 341 1.21 26.20 1.36
CA ALA A 341 2.46 26.61 1.98
C ALA A 341 3.66 26.40 1.03
N SER A 342 3.72 25.24 0.38
CA SER A 342 4.76 24.94 -0.60
C SER A 342 4.75 25.96 -1.76
N THR A 343 3.58 26.21 -2.36
CA THR A 343 3.45 27.13 -3.50
C THR A 343 3.86 28.55 -3.11
N LEU A 344 3.32 29.07 -2.00
CA LEU A 344 3.59 30.45 -1.59
C LEU A 344 5.06 30.67 -1.18
N LEU A 345 5.71 29.67 -0.57
CA LEU A 345 7.13 29.75 -0.27
C LEU A 345 8.02 29.72 -1.51
N HIS A 346 7.66 28.93 -2.54
CA HIS A 346 8.36 28.96 -3.83
C HIS A 346 8.18 30.32 -4.53
N GLU A 347 6.96 30.86 -4.54
CA GLU A 347 6.67 32.19 -5.10
C GLU A 347 7.37 33.31 -4.34
N ALA A 348 7.59 33.15 -3.04
CA ALA A 348 8.40 34.06 -2.24
C ALA A 348 9.92 33.92 -2.48
N GLY A 349 10.34 32.95 -3.30
CA GLY A 349 11.76 32.77 -3.70
C GLY A 349 12.61 32.00 -2.71
N TYR A 350 12.02 31.24 -1.75
CA TYR A 350 12.81 30.38 -0.87
C TYR A 350 13.43 29.22 -1.63
N PRO A 351 14.65 28.76 -1.26
CA PRO A 351 15.29 27.63 -1.92
C PRO A 351 14.43 26.36 -1.88
N SER A 352 14.21 25.75 -3.04
CA SER A 352 13.38 24.54 -3.18
C SER A 352 13.83 23.39 -2.26
N ASP A 353 15.14 23.23 -2.02
CA ASP A 353 15.64 22.19 -1.13
C ASP A 353 15.15 22.34 0.31
N TRP A 354 15.03 23.57 0.82
CA TRP A 354 14.49 23.80 2.16
C TRP A 354 13.03 23.44 2.25
N ILE A 355 12.25 23.81 1.23
CA ILE A 355 10.81 23.52 1.15
C ILE A 355 10.58 22.02 1.03
N GLU A 356 11.26 21.34 0.10
CA GLU A 356 11.12 19.90 -0.13
C GLU A 356 11.52 19.08 1.11
N LYS A 357 12.54 19.50 1.84
CA LYS A 357 12.92 18.89 3.13
C LYS A 357 11.84 19.10 4.21
N CYS A 358 11.21 20.27 4.30
CA CYS A 358 10.07 20.49 5.20
C CYS A 358 8.86 19.61 4.83
N LEU A 359 8.68 19.34 3.53
CA LEU A 359 7.68 18.41 3.05
C LEU A 359 8.04 16.94 3.23
N ALA A 360 9.20 16.60 3.79
CA ALA A 360 9.72 15.23 3.81
C ALA A 360 9.60 14.53 2.45
N HIS A 361 9.89 15.27 1.37
CA HIS A 361 10.01 14.72 0.03
C HIS A 361 11.44 14.25 -0.20
N GLU A 362 11.59 13.04 -0.69
CA GLU A 362 12.89 12.52 -1.06
C GLU A 362 13.30 13.03 -2.45
N GLN A 363 14.52 13.50 -2.53
CA GLN A 363 15.15 13.74 -3.83
C GLN A 363 15.31 12.41 -4.57
N LYS A 364 15.17 12.43 -5.88
CA LYS A 364 15.30 11.24 -6.73
C LYS A 364 16.51 11.37 -7.65
N GLY A 365 16.98 10.22 -8.15
CA GLY A 365 18.08 10.17 -9.11
C GLY A 365 19.43 10.56 -8.50
N VAL A 366 20.33 11.08 -9.33
CA VAL A 366 21.72 11.42 -8.97
C VAL A 366 21.78 12.42 -7.82
N ARG A 367 20.89 13.41 -7.78
CA ARG A 367 20.85 14.41 -6.72
C ARG A 367 20.66 13.80 -5.32
N ALA A 368 19.89 12.71 -5.19
CA ALA A 368 19.69 12.01 -3.92
C ALA A 368 20.98 11.36 -3.36
N ILE A 369 21.94 11.06 -4.24
CA ILE A 369 23.21 10.44 -3.86
C ILE A 369 24.14 11.49 -3.26
N TYR A 370 24.20 12.67 -3.84
CA TYR A 370 25.17 13.71 -3.48
C TYR A 370 24.66 14.72 -2.46
N ASN A 371 23.37 15.06 -2.46
CA ASN A 371 22.78 16.02 -1.53
C ASN A 371 22.09 15.31 -0.36
N LYS A 372 22.80 15.15 0.76
CA LYS A 372 22.28 14.59 2.01
C LYS A 372 22.11 15.64 3.11
N ALA A 373 22.21 16.92 2.77
CA ALA A 373 22.07 18.01 3.73
C ALA A 373 20.66 18.07 4.33
N GLU A 374 20.55 18.29 5.63
CA GLU A 374 19.28 18.44 6.35
C GLU A 374 18.77 19.88 6.40
N TYR A 375 19.60 20.87 6.09
CA TYR A 375 19.29 22.29 6.08
C TYR A 375 18.59 22.77 7.38
N ALA A 376 19.07 22.31 8.55
CA ALA A 376 18.44 22.55 9.84
C ALA A 376 18.17 24.04 10.10
N ARG A 377 19.22 24.85 10.15
CA ARG A 377 19.10 26.32 10.37
C ARG A 377 18.31 27.03 9.25
N PRO A 378 18.60 26.78 7.96
CA PRO A 378 17.80 27.38 6.87
C PRO A 378 16.30 27.07 6.96
N ARG A 379 15.93 25.85 7.34
CA ARG A 379 14.54 25.44 7.50
C ARG A 379 13.90 26.12 8.72
N ALA A 380 14.61 26.22 9.84
CA ALA A 380 14.13 26.92 11.01
C ALA A 380 13.84 28.40 10.71
N TYR A 381 14.74 29.09 10.01
CA TYR A 381 14.53 30.45 9.53
C TYR A 381 13.30 30.56 8.64
N MET A 382 13.21 29.72 7.60
CA MET A 382 12.10 29.73 6.66
C MET A 382 10.76 29.50 7.34
N LEU A 383 10.67 28.52 8.26
CA LEU A 383 9.45 28.22 9.00
C LEU A 383 9.04 29.35 9.95
N GLN A 384 9.99 30.07 10.54
CA GLN A 384 9.71 31.27 11.32
C GLN A 384 9.14 32.37 10.42
N GLN A 385 9.77 32.67 9.28
CA GLN A 385 9.27 33.67 8.34
C GLN A 385 7.88 33.31 7.80
N TRP A 386 7.67 32.01 7.52
CA TRP A 386 6.36 31.50 7.11
C TRP A 386 5.27 31.78 8.15
N ALA A 387 5.57 31.49 9.42
CA ALA A 387 4.64 31.73 10.51
C ALA A 387 4.34 33.23 10.69
N ASP A 388 5.36 34.08 10.57
CA ASP A 388 5.19 35.53 10.66
C ASP A 388 4.33 36.09 9.51
N MET A 389 4.51 35.59 8.26
CA MET A 389 3.65 35.95 7.13
C MET A 389 2.20 35.54 7.37
N VAL A 390 1.97 34.31 7.82
CA VAL A 390 0.62 33.80 8.10
C VAL A 390 -0.09 34.63 9.19
N ASP A 391 0.61 34.99 10.26
CA ASP A 391 0.06 35.86 11.29
C ASP A 391 -0.27 37.25 10.76
N GLY A 392 0.56 37.81 9.88
CA GLY A 392 0.28 39.06 9.21
C GLY A 392 -1.00 39.02 8.35
N TRP A 393 -1.21 37.91 7.62
CA TRP A 393 -2.43 37.72 6.82
C TRP A 393 -3.69 37.54 7.69
N ILE A 394 -3.58 36.87 8.82
CA ILE A 394 -4.67 36.69 9.80
C ILE A 394 -5.01 38.04 10.46
N ALA A 395 -4.00 38.80 10.86
CA ALA A 395 -4.18 40.13 11.44
C ALA A 395 -4.64 41.19 10.44
N GLY A 396 -4.61 40.90 9.13
CA GLY A 396 -4.95 41.84 8.06
C GLY A 396 -3.94 42.97 7.88
N THR A 397 -2.75 42.86 8.48
CA THR A 397 -1.67 43.86 8.36
C THR A 397 -0.96 43.80 7.00
N THR A 398 -1.01 42.64 6.35
CA THR A 398 -0.52 42.45 4.98
C THR A 398 -1.36 41.39 4.28
N VAL A 399 -1.37 41.39 2.96
CA VAL A 399 -1.95 40.36 2.07
C VAL A 399 -0.96 39.94 0.99
N THR A 400 0.31 40.33 1.15
CA THR A 400 1.38 40.07 0.19
C THR A 400 2.36 39.05 0.74
N LEU A 401 3.10 38.42 -0.16
CA LEU A 401 4.26 37.57 0.18
C LEU A 401 5.43 38.45 0.56
N THR A 402 6.15 38.06 1.60
CA THR A 402 7.46 38.64 1.91
C THR A 402 8.54 37.88 1.14
N PRO A 403 9.22 38.48 0.17
CA PRO A 403 10.26 37.80 -0.59
C PRO A 403 11.41 37.35 0.29
N PHE A 404 12.01 36.19 -0.03
CA PHE A 404 13.22 35.74 0.61
C PHE A 404 14.35 36.76 0.43
N SER A 405 15.00 37.13 1.52
CA SER A 405 16.11 38.05 1.54
C SER A 405 17.36 37.34 2.06
N PRO A 406 18.38 37.09 1.21
CA PRO A 406 19.66 36.52 1.64
C PRO A 406 20.31 37.33 2.76
N ARG A 407 20.26 38.66 2.67
CA ARG A 407 20.81 39.55 3.71
C ARG A 407 20.14 39.35 5.08
N LYS A 408 18.81 39.31 5.14
CA LYS A 408 18.08 39.04 6.40
C LYS A 408 18.39 37.65 6.95
N TYR A 409 18.58 36.69 6.07
CA TYR A 409 18.99 35.34 6.48
C TYR A 409 20.38 35.34 7.08
N GLU A 410 21.35 36.00 6.47
CA GLU A 410 22.70 36.15 7.02
C GLU A 410 22.71 36.87 8.36
N GLU A 411 21.98 37.98 8.48
CA GLU A 411 21.79 38.71 9.74
C GLU A 411 21.24 37.78 10.85
N TRP A 412 20.19 37.00 10.53
CA TRP A 412 19.60 36.04 11.47
C TRP A 412 20.58 34.93 11.86
N MET A 413 21.37 34.41 10.90
CA MET A 413 22.38 33.38 11.18
C MET A 413 23.47 33.86 12.13
N ASN A 414 23.86 35.13 12.04
CA ASN A 414 24.86 35.74 12.89
C ASN A 414 24.34 36.00 14.33
N LEU A 415 23.03 36.26 14.49
CA LEU A 415 22.43 36.45 15.82
C LEU A 415 22.18 35.13 16.56
N ALA A 416 22.12 34.00 15.84
CA ALA A 416 21.89 32.68 16.40
C ALA A 416 23.18 31.91 16.72
N MET A 417 24.35 32.53 16.54
CA MET A 417 25.65 32.06 17.02
C MET A 417 25.98 32.62 18.39
#